data_9a1db61704e8e6e923fa5bb379465d16
#
_entry.id   9a1db61704e8e6e923fa5bb379465d16
#
_cell.length_a   1.000
_cell.length_b   1.000
_cell.length_c   1.000
_cell.angle_alpha   90.00
_cell.angle_beta   90.00
_cell.angle_gamma   90.00
#
_symmetry.space_group_name_H-M   'P 1'
#
loop_
_entity.id
_entity.type
_entity.pdbx_description
1 polymer ?
#
loop_
_entity_poly.entity_id
_entity_poly.type
_entity_poly.pdbx_seq_one_letter_code
_entity_poly.pdbx_strand_id
1 'polypeptide(L)'
;MSGTRTEWIWIRHAPVQGQENRYYGQLDVAPEPVDPTLAAVIARRLPATAVWLSSPLVRARATALALKDGVDPIAVAAFNDQNYGLWQGRSFNDVFAANRTLDWSNPVDIQPPEGETFFDLATRVYEGVQRLTDHYAGHTLVSVAHANVIRAGIALALDIDLGTALRIEVAPLSVTRLGHRIVDGASQWSVGCINHETGH
;
A
#
# COMPACT_ATOMS: atom_id res chain seq x y z
N MET A 1 3.98 -16.41 -27.29
CA MET A 1 4.01 -14.93 -27.56
C MET A 1 4.19 -14.22 -26.23
N SER A 2 5.19 -13.35 -26.10
CA SER A 2 5.42 -12.61 -24.84
C SER A 2 4.28 -11.61 -24.65
N GLY A 3 3.36 -11.93 -23.73
CA GLY A 3 2.30 -11.01 -23.36
C GLY A 3 2.90 -9.71 -22.77
N THR A 4 2.25 -8.59 -23.01
CA THR A 4 2.64 -7.28 -22.48
C THR A 4 2.64 -7.33 -20.96
N ARG A 5 3.75 -6.94 -20.32
CA ARG A 5 3.89 -6.95 -18.86
C ARG A 5 3.50 -5.59 -18.31
N THR A 6 2.60 -5.55 -17.34
CA THR A 6 2.32 -4.39 -16.49
C THR A 6 3.13 -4.52 -15.21
N GLU A 7 3.83 -3.48 -14.80
CA GLU A 7 4.64 -3.49 -13.58
C GLU A 7 4.01 -2.56 -12.53
N TRP A 8 3.85 -3.07 -11.31
CA TRP A 8 3.43 -2.32 -10.15
C TRP A 8 4.63 -2.09 -9.23
N ILE A 9 4.90 -0.83 -8.90
CA ILE A 9 5.89 -0.42 -7.92
C ILE A 9 5.13 0.26 -6.78
N TRP A 10 4.98 -0.45 -5.69
CA TRP A 10 4.34 0.06 -4.49
C TRP A 10 5.37 0.69 -3.58
N ILE A 11 5.05 1.84 -3.02
CA ILE A 11 5.87 2.54 -2.04
C ILE A 11 4.99 2.86 -0.83
N ARG A 12 5.40 2.43 0.37
CA ARG A 12 4.71 2.87 1.57
C ARG A 12 5.04 4.34 1.83
N HIS A 13 4.05 5.14 2.19
CA HIS A 13 4.25 6.54 2.56
C HIS A 13 5.33 6.72 3.63
N ALA A 14 5.93 7.92 3.71
CA ALA A 14 6.89 8.30 4.74
C ALA A 14 6.31 8.16 6.17
N PRO A 15 7.15 8.04 7.20
CA PRO A 15 6.68 8.00 8.59
C PRO A 15 5.74 9.16 8.90
N VAL A 16 4.90 8.99 9.92
CA VAL A 16 4.00 10.04 10.42
C VAL A 16 4.54 10.58 11.72
N GLN A 17 4.59 11.90 11.85
CA GLN A 17 5.20 12.56 13.01
C GLN A 17 4.53 12.20 14.34
N GLY A 18 5.35 11.82 15.33
CA GLY A 18 5.00 11.84 16.76
C GLY A 18 3.88 10.89 17.17
N GLN A 19 3.56 9.88 16.36
CA GLN A 19 2.39 9.06 16.60
C GLN A 19 2.65 7.57 16.34
N GLU A 20 3.75 7.07 16.83
CA GLU A 20 4.02 5.63 16.77
C GLU A 20 2.96 4.85 17.55
N ASN A 21 2.65 3.62 17.07
CA ASN A 21 1.74 2.69 17.73
C ASN A 21 0.28 3.16 17.85
N ARG A 22 -0.23 3.87 16.83
CA ARG A 22 -1.64 4.29 16.75
C ARG A 22 -2.31 3.81 15.47
N TYR A 23 -3.62 3.63 15.56
CA TYR A 23 -4.48 3.41 14.38
C TYR A 23 -4.76 4.76 13.71
N TYR A 24 -4.06 5.08 12.62
CA TYR A 24 -4.38 6.29 11.84
C TYR A 24 -5.57 6.06 10.93
N GLY A 25 -5.54 4.92 10.23
CA GLY A 25 -6.54 4.62 9.24
C GLY A 25 -6.70 5.74 8.23
N GLN A 26 -7.91 6.23 8.09
CA GLN A 26 -8.24 7.28 7.14
C GLN A 26 -8.16 8.71 7.72
N LEU A 27 -7.61 8.87 8.93
CA LEU A 27 -7.25 10.21 9.42
C LEU A 27 -6.20 10.84 8.50
N ASP A 28 -6.41 12.11 8.17
CA ASP A 28 -5.55 12.82 7.25
C ASP A 28 -4.37 13.49 7.98
N VAL A 29 -3.45 12.65 8.44
CA VAL A 29 -2.24 13.06 9.18
C VAL A 29 -1.07 13.28 8.22
N ALA A 30 -0.30 14.34 8.46
CA ALA A 30 0.86 14.68 7.65
C ALA A 30 2.03 13.69 7.88
N PRO A 31 2.80 13.36 6.84
CA PRO A 31 4.03 12.58 6.98
C PRO A 31 5.16 13.44 7.54
N GLU A 32 6.21 12.77 8.01
CA GLU A 32 7.51 13.40 8.17
C GLU A 32 8.07 13.83 6.80
N PRO A 33 8.83 14.93 6.74
CA PRO A 33 9.54 15.30 5.53
C PRO A 33 10.46 14.16 5.08
N VAL A 34 10.38 13.78 3.80
CA VAL A 34 11.31 12.80 3.24
C VAL A 34 12.68 13.47 3.06
N ASP A 35 13.73 12.83 3.60
CA ASP A 35 15.10 13.29 3.37
C ASP A 35 15.41 13.37 1.86
N PRO A 36 15.90 14.52 1.35
CA PRO A 36 16.12 14.69 -0.09
C PRO A 36 17.11 13.69 -0.68
N THR A 37 18.10 13.25 0.11
CA THR A 37 19.10 12.26 -0.33
C THR A 37 18.43 10.90 -0.50
N LEU A 38 17.63 10.48 0.46
CA LEU A 38 16.86 9.25 0.40
C LEU A 38 15.83 9.30 -0.74
N ALA A 39 15.11 10.41 -0.89
CA ALA A 39 14.19 10.62 -2.00
C ALA A 39 14.89 10.43 -3.36
N ALA A 40 16.07 11.02 -3.54
CA ALA A 40 16.85 10.88 -4.76
C ALA A 40 17.35 9.43 -5.00
N VAL A 41 17.67 8.68 -3.93
CA VAL A 41 18.05 7.25 -4.05
C VAL A 41 16.88 6.41 -4.50
N ILE A 42 15.69 6.62 -3.93
CA ILE A 42 14.47 5.93 -4.34
C ILE A 42 14.12 6.31 -5.79
N ALA A 43 14.07 7.60 -6.10
CA ALA A 43 13.70 8.12 -7.41
C ALA A 43 14.56 7.55 -8.55
N ARG A 44 15.87 7.39 -8.35
CA ARG A 44 16.77 6.79 -9.36
C ARG A 44 16.44 5.35 -9.72
N ARG A 45 15.71 4.63 -8.87
CA ARG A 45 15.29 3.25 -9.08
C ARG A 45 13.91 3.15 -9.73
N LEU A 46 13.23 4.30 -9.90
CA LEU A 46 11.91 4.36 -10.52
C LEU A 46 12.04 4.70 -12.01
N PRO A 47 11.22 4.12 -12.88
CA PRO A 47 11.23 4.45 -14.30
C PRO A 47 10.90 5.92 -14.54
N ALA A 48 11.58 6.53 -15.50
CA ALA A 48 11.32 7.92 -15.89
C ALA A 48 9.89 8.11 -16.40
N THR A 49 9.38 7.10 -17.12
CA THR A 49 8.03 7.08 -17.70
C THR A 49 7.15 6.09 -16.94
N ALA A 50 6.55 6.54 -15.85
CA ALA A 50 5.59 5.73 -15.08
C ALA A 50 4.31 6.52 -14.88
N VAL A 51 3.19 5.82 -14.78
CA VAL A 51 1.93 6.39 -14.31
C VAL A 51 2.01 6.45 -12.78
N TRP A 52 1.87 7.65 -12.24
CA TRP A 52 1.92 7.85 -10.80
C TRP A 52 0.52 7.84 -10.20
N LEU A 53 0.35 7.03 -9.18
CA LEU A 53 -0.86 6.84 -8.41
C LEU A 53 -0.57 7.13 -6.95
N SER A 54 -1.57 7.58 -6.21
CA SER A 54 -1.48 7.64 -4.74
C SER A 54 -2.83 7.37 -4.08
N SER A 55 -2.79 6.92 -2.82
CA SER A 55 -3.95 7.13 -1.94
C SER A 55 -4.27 8.64 -1.89
N PRO A 56 -5.55 9.03 -1.75
CA PRO A 56 -5.94 10.43 -1.55
C PRO A 56 -5.37 11.07 -0.27
N LEU A 57 -4.99 10.26 0.74
CA LEU A 57 -4.53 10.76 2.03
C LEU A 57 -3.22 11.55 1.91
N VAL A 58 -3.14 12.68 2.65
CA VAL A 58 -2.03 13.65 2.53
C VAL A 58 -0.65 13.00 2.66
N ARG A 59 -0.48 12.02 3.55
CA ARG A 59 0.82 11.35 3.74
C ARG A 59 1.30 10.57 2.51
N ALA A 60 0.36 9.96 1.77
CA ALA A 60 0.72 9.25 0.54
C ALA A 60 1.00 10.24 -0.61
N ARG A 61 0.13 11.24 -0.78
CA ARG A 61 0.32 12.27 -1.81
C ARG A 61 1.59 13.07 -1.60
N ALA A 62 1.86 13.54 -0.38
CA ALA A 62 3.07 14.30 -0.06
C ALA A 62 4.35 13.47 -0.27
N THR A 63 4.31 12.17 0.05
CA THR A 63 5.43 11.28 -0.25
C THR A 63 5.65 11.15 -1.76
N ALA A 64 4.60 10.99 -2.56
CA ALA A 64 4.73 10.92 -4.02
C ALA A 64 5.37 12.19 -4.61
N LEU A 65 4.94 13.36 -4.14
CA LEU A 65 5.50 14.65 -4.55
C LEU A 65 6.98 14.81 -4.16
N ALA A 66 7.37 14.28 -2.99
CA ALA A 66 8.78 14.30 -2.55
C ALA A 66 9.67 13.36 -3.38
N LEU A 67 9.12 12.26 -3.92
CA LEU A 67 9.87 11.30 -4.74
C LEU A 67 9.98 11.69 -6.22
N LYS A 68 9.06 12.50 -6.73
CA LYS A 68 9.02 12.91 -8.13
C LYS A 68 8.57 14.36 -8.25
N ASP A 69 9.51 15.24 -8.53
CA ASP A 69 9.19 16.64 -8.77
C ASP A 69 8.24 16.82 -9.96
N GLY A 70 7.28 17.75 -9.81
CA GLY A 70 6.30 18.08 -10.84
C GLY A 70 5.26 16.99 -11.14
N VAL A 71 5.23 15.90 -10.38
CA VAL A 71 4.19 14.88 -10.53
C VAL A 71 2.86 15.35 -9.94
N ASP A 72 1.76 15.02 -10.62
CA ASP A 72 0.41 15.07 -10.04
C ASP A 72 -0.15 13.63 -10.01
N PRO A 73 0.01 12.90 -8.91
CA PRO A 73 -0.38 11.50 -8.85
C PRO A 73 -1.91 11.38 -8.91
N ILE A 74 -2.39 10.45 -9.72
CA ILE A 74 -3.82 10.11 -9.80
C ILE A 74 -4.26 9.56 -8.45
N ALA A 75 -5.24 10.20 -7.84
CA ALA A 75 -5.80 9.76 -6.57
C ALA A 75 -6.68 8.51 -6.77
N VAL A 76 -6.37 7.44 -6.05
CA VAL A 76 -7.11 6.17 -6.11
C VAL A 76 -7.75 5.89 -4.76
N ALA A 77 -9.06 6.11 -4.66
CA ALA A 77 -9.80 5.93 -3.40
C ALA A 77 -9.74 4.47 -2.88
N ALA A 78 -9.66 3.49 -3.78
CA ALA A 78 -9.47 2.09 -3.41
C ALA A 78 -8.15 1.83 -2.66
N PHE A 79 -7.19 2.75 -2.72
CA PHE A 79 -5.89 2.65 -2.03
C PHE A 79 -5.82 3.48 -0.74
N ASN A 80 -6.95 3.98 -0.24
CA ASN A 80 -7.02 4.52 1.12
C ASN A 80 -6.60 3.45 2.14
N ASP A 81 -6.00 3.89 3.24
CA ASP A 81 -5.70 3.01 4.35
C ASP A 81 -6.98 2.38 4.93
N GLN A 82 -6.83 1.37 5.76
CA GLN A 82 -7.95 0.72 6.43
C GLN A 82 -8.73 1.73 7.26
N ASN A 83 -10.05 1.73 7.09
CA ASN A 83 -10.91 2.52 7.96
C ASN A 83 -11.03 1.82 9.33
N TYR A 84 -10.35 2.35 10.33
CA TYR A 84 -10.43 1.82 11.69
C TYR A 84 -11.58 2.42 12.52
N GLY A 85 -12.51 3.16 11.90
CA GLY A 85 -13.70 3.70 12.56
C GLY A 85 -13.38 4.38 13.89
N LEU A 86 -14.04 3.95 14.98
CA LEU A 86 -13.84 4.53 16.32
C LEU A 86 -12.49 4.22 16.96
N TRP A 87 -11.65 3.41 16.33
CA TRP A 87 -10.28 3.18 16.81
C TRP A 87 -9.29 4.20 16.26
N GLN A 88 -9.66 4.96 15.25
CA GLN A 88 -8.77 5.96 14.66
C GLN A 88 -8.30 6.99 15.71
N GLY A 89 -6.99 7.26 15.72
CA GLY A 89 -6.32 8.13 16.69
C GLY A 89 -6.00 7.46 18.02
N ARG A 90 -6.52 6.27 18.33
CA ARG A 90 -6.23 5.54 19.57
C ARG A 90 -4.94 4.74 19.45
N SER A 91 -4.26 4.53 20.59
CA SER A 91 -3.10 3.64 20.61
C SER A 91 -3.49 2.16 20.44
N PHE A 92 -2.58 1.35 19.89
CA PHE A 92 -2.80 -0.10 19.79
C PHE A 92 -3.08 -0.72 21.14
N ASN A 93 -2.34 -0.29 22.20
CA ASN A 93 -2.50 -0.80 23.55
C ASN A 93 -3.89 -0.50 24.13
N ASP A 94 -4.40 0.73 23.94
CA ASP A 94 -5.73 1.12 24.45
C ASP A 94 -6.83 0.33 23.77
N VAL A 95 -6.73 0.14 22.45
CA VAL A 95 -7.69 -0.65 21.67
C VAL A 95 -7.65 -2.11 22.10
N PHE A 96 -6.46 -2.71 22.22
CA PHE A 96 -6.30 -4.09 22.67
C PHE A 96 -6.86 -4.28 24.09
N ALA A 97 -6.53 -3.37 25.02
CA ALA A 97 -7.01 -3.44 26.41
C ALA A 97 -8.54 -3.35 26.52
N ALA A 98 -9.17 -2.53 25.66
CA ALA A 98 -10.62 -2.34 25.64
C ALA A 98 -11.38 -3.47 24.92
N ASN A 99 -10.70 -4.30 24.12
CA ASN A 99 -11.33 -5.31 23.25
C ASN A 99 -10.71 -6.69 23.44
N ARG A 100 -10.49 -7.12 24.69
CA ARG A 100 -9.84 -8.39 25.03
C ARG A 100 -10.62 -9.64 24.61
N THR A 101 -11.88 -9.50 24.28
CA THR A 101 -12.76 -10.59 23.83
C THR A 101 -12.65 -10.88 22.34
N LEU A 102 -11.99 -9.99 21.57
CA LEU A 102 -11.74 -10.23 20.16
C LEU A 102 -10.62 -11.26 19.96
N ASP A 103 -10.76 -12.06 18.92
CA ASP A 103 -9.71 -13.02 18.54
C ASP A 103 -8.59 -12.32 17.76
N TRP A 104 -7.62 -11.78 18.48
CA TRP A 104 -6.45 -11.12 17.91
C TRP A 104 -5.48 -12.07 17.19
N SER A 105 -5.69 -13.39 17.28
CA SER A 105 -4.89 -14.36 16.52
C SER A 105 -5.31 -14.43 15.04
N ASN A 106 -6.57 -14.02 14.74
CA ASN A 106 -7.09 -13.89 13.38
C ASN A 106 -7.60 -12.46 13.12
N PRO A 107 -6.70 -11.48 12.91
CA PRO A 107 -7.08 -10.08 12.77
C PRO A 107 -7.75 -9.73 11.43
N VAL A 108 -7.82 -10.65 10.48
CA VAL A 108 -8.38 -10.42 9.14
C VAL A 108 -9.84 -9.99 9.20
N ASP A 109 -10.62 -10.66 10.07
CA ASP A 109 -12.06 -10.47 10.20
C ASP A 109 -12.45 -9.54 11.36
N ILE A 110 -11.46 -8.98 12.06
CA ILE A 110 -11.75 -8.02 13.12
C ILE A 110 -12.29 -6.74 12.50
N GLN A 111 -13.56 -6.43 12.81
CA GLN A 111 -14.20 -5.20 12.36
C GLN A 111 -14.16 -4.15 13.48
N PRO A 112 -13.41 -3.05 13.30
CA PRO A 112 -13.52 -1.90 14.19
C PRO A 112 -14.94 -1.33 14.15
N PRO A 113 -15.50 -0.85 15.26
CA PRO A 113 -16.80 -0.17 15.24
C PRO A 113 -16.80 0.99 14.24
N GLU A 114 -17.77 1.04 13.34
CA GLU A 114 -17.87 2.01 12.24
C GLU A 114 -16.71 1.96 11.24
N GLY A 115 -15.95 0.86 11.23
CA GLY A 115 -14.81 0.66 10.34
C GLY A 115 -14.99 -0.53 9.40
N GLU A 116 -13.91 -0.87 8.71
CA GLU A 116 -13.83 -2.01 7.80
C GLU A 116 -12.87 -3.08 8.31
N THR A 117 -13.11 -4.34 7.96
CA THR A 117 -12.16 -5.43 8.18
C THR A 117 -10.96 -5.33 7.24
N PHE A 118 -9.90 -6.10 7.49
CA PHE A 118 -8.83 -6.22 6.51
C PHE A 118 -9.30 -6.93 5.23
N PHE A 119 -10.28 -7.83 5.35
CA PHE A 119 -10.91 -8.47 4.21
C PHE A 119 -11.62 -7.46 3.29
N ASP A 120 -12.38 -6.51 3.86
CA ASP A 120 -13.06 -5.46 3.10
C ASP A 120 -12.05 -4.56 2.37
N LEU A 121 -10.97 -4.16 3.08
CA LEU A 121 -9.86 -3.43 2.47
C LEU A 121 -9.27 -4.21 1.30
N ALA A 122 -8.93 -5.48 1.50
CA ALA A 122 -8.32 -6.31 0.47
C ALA A 122 -9.23 -6.43 -0.76
N THR A 123 -10.53 -6.57 -0.55
CA THR A 123 -11.52 -6.66 -1.64
C THR A 123 -11.48 -5.40 -2.52
N ARG A 124 -11.58 -4.20 -1.92
CA ARG A 124 -11.53 -2.95 -2.71
C ARG A 124 -10.18 -2.70 -3.37
N VAL A 125 -9.09 -3.14 -2.73
CA VAL A 125 -7.75 -3.06 -3.32
C VAL A 125 -7.64 -3.97 -4.53
N TYR A 126 -8.13 -5.22 -4.46
CA TYR A 126 -8.12 -6.18 -5.57
C TYR A 126 -8.87 -5.64 -6.79
N GLU A 127 -10.07 -5.12 -6.59
CA GLU A 127 -10.87 -4.49 -7.64
C GLU A 127 -10.12 -3.29 -8.26
N GLY A 128 -9.52 -2.44 -7.42
CA GLY A 128 -8.73 -1.30 -7.86
C GLY A 128 -7.51 -1.71 -8.68
N VAL A 129 -6.76 -2.73 -8.22
CA VAL A 129 -5.58 -3.26 -8.91
C VAL A 129 -5.97 -3.87 -10.25
N GLN A 130 -7.00 -4.72 -10.31
CA GLN A 130 -7.45 -5.34 -11.55
C GLN A 130 -7.85 -4.27 -12.59
N ARG A 131 -8.73 -3.34 -12.21
CA ARG A 131 -9.19 -2.27 -13.09
C ARG A 131 -8.03 -1.42 -13.65
N LEU A 132 -7.07 -1.05 -12.79
CA LEU A 132 -5.92 -0.23 -13.20
C LEU A 132 -4.91 -1.04 -14.02
N THR A 133 -4.73 -2.32 -13.72
CA THR A 133 -3.87 -3.22 -14.51
C THR A 133 -4.38 -3.36 -15.94
N ASP A 134 -5.70 -3.50 -16.12
CA ASP A 134 -6.33 -3.59 -17.44
C ASP A 134 -6.25 -2.24 -18.18
N HIS A 135 -6.54 -1.14 -17.48
CA HIS A 135 -6.54 0.20 -18.06
C HIS A 135 -5.14 0.65 -18.52
N TYR A 136 -4.12 0.29 -17.74
CA TYR A 136 -2.72 0.64 -18.02
C TYR A 136 -1.89 -0.57 -18.45
N ALA A 137 -2.49 -1.49 -19.20
CA ALA A 137 -1.79 -2.69 -19.67
C ALA A 137 -0.46 -2.32 -20.37
N GLY A 138 0.63 -2.93 -19.94
CA GLY A 138 1.97 -2.71 -20.49
C GLY A 138 2.72 -1.50 -19.95
N HIS A 139 2.15 -0.78 -19.02
CA HIS A 139 2.82 0.37 -18.37
C HIS A 139 3.42 -0.02 -17.03
N THR A 140 4.30 0.83 -16.53
CA THR A 140 4.73 0.81 -15.13
C THR A 140 3.87 1.77 -14.32
N LEU A 141 3.31 1.28 -13.23
CA LEU A 141 2.51 2.01 -12.27
C LEU A 141 3.31 2.18 -10.98
N VAL A 142 3.57 3.42 -10.56
CA VAL A 142 4.15 3.73 -9.25
C VAL A 142 3.02 4.19 -8.35
N SER A 143 2.77 3.45 -7.28
CA SER A 143 1.67 3.74 -6.34
C SER A 143 2.20 3.99 -4.94
N VAL A 144 1.97 5.18 -4.41
CA VAL A 144 2.27 5.49 -3.01
C VAL A 144 1.03 5.23 -2.17
N ALA A 145 1.15 4.31 -1.21
CA ALA A 145 0.02 3.84 -0.42
C ALA A 145 0.43 3.48 1.02
N HIS A 146 -0.29 2.57 1.64
CA HIS A 146 -0.22 2.21 3.06
C HIS A 146 0.16 0.74 3.22
N ALA A 147 0.66 0.35 4.40
CA ALA A 147 1.13 -1.01 4.66
C ALA A 147 0.06 -2.08 4.33
N ASN A 148 -1.18 -1.89 4.80
CA ASN A 148 -2.25 -2.88 4.56
C ASN A 148 -2.69 -2.94 3.09
N VAL A 149 -2.68 -1.84 2.38
CA VAL A 149 -2.94 -1.80 0.92
C VAL A 149 -1.88 -2.58 0.16
N ILE A 150 -0.60 -2.39 0.51
CA ILE A 150 0.51 -3.10 -0.12
C ILE A 150 0.45 -4.60 0.21
N ARG A 151 0.13 -4.97 1.47
CA ARG A 151 -0.08 -6.37 1.86
C ARG A 151 -1.19 -7.04 1.07
N ALA A 152 -2.31 -6.34 0.84
CA ALA A 152 -3.38 -6.85 -0.02
C ALA A 152 -2.90 -7.06 -1.47
N GLY A 153 -2.14 -6.11 -2.04
CA GLY A 153 -1.52 -6.28 -3.36
C GLY A 153 -0.57 -7.47 -3.45
N ILE A 154 0.21 -7.71 -2.39
CA ILE A 154 1.10 -8.88 -2.28
C ILE A 154 0.28 -10.18 -2.19
N ALA A 155 -0.79 -10.20 -1.38
CA ALA A 155 -1.67 -11.35 -1.26
C ALA A 155 -2.28 -11.74 -2.61
N LEU A 156 -2.75 -10.75 -3.37
CA LEU A 156 -3.26 -10.95 -4.73
C LEU A 156 -2.19 -11.55 -5.65
N ALA A 157 -0.97 -11.02 -5.63
CA ALA A 157 0.09 -11.43 -6.55
C ALA A 157 0.69 -12.81 -6.21
N LEU A 158 0.67 -13.22 -4.94
CA LEU A 158 1.21 -14.50 -4.48
C LEU A 158 0.13 -15.57 -4.33
N ASP A 159 -1.15 -15.23 -4.46
CA ASP A 159 -2.30 -16.10 -4.18
C ASP A 159 -2.22 -16.72 -2.77
N ILE A 160 -1.86 -15.89 -1.77
CA ILE A 160 -1.76 -16.30 -0.36
C ILE A 160 -2.94 -15.77 0.45
N ASP A 161 -3.24 -16.44 1.55
CA ASP A 161 -4.27 -16.00 2.48
C ASP A 161 -3.93 -14.64 3.14
N LEU A 162 -4.95 -13.89 3.50
CA LEU A 162 -4.81 -12.56 4.05
C LEU A 162 -4.13 -12.55 5.43
N GLY A 163 -4.32 -13.59 6.24
CA GLY A 163 -3.65 -13.73 7.52
C GLY A 163 -2.14 -13.89 7.38
N THR A 164 -1.69 -14.62 6.35
CA THR A 164 -0.27 -14.72 5.98
C THR A 164 0.25 -13.37 5.49
N ALA A 165 -0.50 -12.66 4.66
CA ALA A 165 -0.10 -11.35 4.15
C ALA A 165 0.08 -10.30 5.26
N LEU A 166 -0.73 -10.35 6.32
CA LEU A 166 -0.59 -9.46 7.48
C LEU A 166 0.73 -9.60 8.23
N ARG A 167 1.42 -10.75 8.10
CA ARG A 167 2.73 -11.00 8.70
C ARG A 167 3.89 -10.43 7.89
N ILE A 168 3.64 -9.96 6.67
CA ILE A 168 4.66 -9.37 5.81
C ILE A 168 4.96 -7.96 6.33
N GLU A 169 6.23 -7.70 6.60
CA GLU A 169 6.69 -6.36 6.94
C GLU A 169 6.67 -5.46 5.72
N VAL A 170 6.21 -4.23 5.91
CA VAL A 170 6.23 -3.17 4.91
C VAL A 170 6.68 -1.90 5.61
N ALA A 171 7.97 -1.58 5.55
CA ALA A 171 8.57 -0.40 6.19
C ALA A 171 8.20 0.90 5.47
N PRO A 172 8.15 2.06 6.15
CA PRO A 172 8.00 3.35 5.49
C PRO A 172 9.06 3.55 4.41
N LEU A 173 8.68 4.11 3.26
CA LEU A 173 9.52 4.34 2.08
C LEU A 173 10.11 3.07 1.44
N SER A 174 9.72 1.88 1.91
CA SER A 174 10.09 0.63 1.26
C SER A 174 9.40 0.46 -0.09
N VAL A 175 10.05 -0.28 -0.97
CA VAL A 175 9.59 -0.57 -2.34
C VAL A 175 9.21 -2.03 -2.48
N THR A 176 8.02 -2.29 -2.98
CA THR A 176 7.53 -3.63 -3.39
C THR A 176 7.24 -3.62 -4.88
N ARG A 177 7.76 -4.60 -5.62
CA ARG A 177 7.58 -4.72 -7.07
C ARG A 177 6.82 -5.99 -7.42
N LEU A 178 5.71 -5.81 -8.14
CA LEU A 178 4.86 -6.89 -8.63
C LEU A 178 4.72 -6.75 -10.14
N GLY A 179 4.79 -7.84 -10.86
CA GLY A 179 4.59 -7.85 -12.32
C GLY A 179 3.35 -8.64 -12.68
N HIS A 180 2.57 -8.16 -13.62
CA HIS A 180 1.40 -8.83 -14.17
C HIS A 180 1.51 -9.02 -15.68
N ARG A 181 1.07 -10.14 -16.17
CA ARG A 181 0.93 -10.43 -17.63
C ARG A 181 -0.20 -11.41 -17.87
N ILE A 182 -0.74 -11.39 -19.08
CA ILE A 182 -1.65 -12.43 -19.55
C ILE A 182 -0.85 -13.44 -20.37
N VAL A 183 -0.94 -14.70 -20.00
CA VAL A 183 -0.31 -15.83 -20.72
C VAL A 183 -1.40 -16.85 -21.03
N ASP A 184 -1.61 -17.12 -22.30
CA ASP A 184 -2.63 -18.06 -22.81
C ASP A 184 -4.05 -17.78 -22.24
N GLY A 185 -4.37 -16.48 -22.10
CA GLY A 185 -5.65 -16.01 -21.55
C GLY A 185 -5.75 -16.02 -20.03
N ALA A 186 -4.74 -16.49 -19.32
CA ALA A 186 -4.70 -16.52 -17.86
C ALA A 186 -3.86 -15.40 -17.28
N SER A 187 -4.35 -14.78 -16.21
CA SER A 187 -3.62 -13.79 -15.41
C SER A 187 -2.46 -14.46 -14.66
N GLN A 188 -1.26 -13.93 -14.82
CA GLN A 188 -0.07 -14.39 -14.11
C GLN A 188 0.61 -13.22 -13.41
N TRP A 189 0.83 -13.38 -12.12
CA TRP A 189 1.59 -12.46 -11.30
C TRP A 189 3.02 -12.96 -11.06
N SER A 190 3.92 -12.04 -10.79
CA SER A 190 5.29 -12.30 -10.35
C SER A 190 5.70 -11.28 -9.31
N VAL A 191 6.59 -11.67 -8.41
CA VAL A 191 7.13 -10.78 -7.37
C VAL A 191 8.59 -10.50 -7.67
N GLY A 192 8.95 -9.23 -7.82
CA GLY A 192 10.33 -8.79 -8.02
C GLY A 192 11.05 -8.59 -6.69
N CYS A 193 10.42 -7.87 -5.78
CA CYS A 193 10.87 -7.72 -4.39
C CYS A 193 9.71 -7.33 -3.49
N ILE A 194 9.85 -7.61 -2.20
CA ILE A 194 8.94 -7.17 -1.14
C ILE A 194 9.75 -6.40 -0.11
N ASN A 195 9.21 -5.28 0.37
CA ASN A 195 9.78 -4.47 1.45
C ASN A 195 11.25 -4.12 1.24
N HIS A 196 11.64 -3.77 0.02
CA HIS A 196 13.03 -3.39 -0.24
C HIS A 196 13.31 -1.99 0.30
N GLU A 197 14.14 -1.92 1.33
CA GLU A 197 14.60 -0.67 1.93
C GLU A 197 15.84 -0.14 1.21
N THR A 198 15.88 1.15 0.93
CA THR A 198 16.94 1.76 0.11
C THR A 198 17.99 2.51 0.91
N GLY A 199 17.92 2.45 2.23
CA GLY A 199 18.71 3.28 3.16
C GLY A 199 19.78 2.55 3.97
N HIS A 200 20.10 1.29 3.64
CA HIS A 200 21.19 0.54 4.30
C HIS A 200 22.20 0.04 3.29
#